data_672527cedac4ad559495103beb0b53e0
#
_entry.id   672527cedac4ad559495103beb0b53e0
#
_cell.length_a   1.000
_cell.length_b   1.000
_cell.length_c   1.000
_cell.angle_alpha   90.00
_cell.angle_beta   90.00
_cell.angle_gamma   90.00
#
_symmetry.space_group_name_H-M   'P 1'
#
loop_
_entity.id
_entity.type
_entity.pdbx_description
1 polymer ?
#
loop_
_entity_poly.entity_id
_entity_poly.type
_entity_poly.pdbx_seq_one_letter_code
_entity_poly.pdbx_strand_id
1 'polypeptide(L)'
;KTLEEPPSHVVFILATTDPQKVPETIHSRCQRFDFRRISTEAMVSRLGAICTAENVEFEGEALELIAHRAEGGMRNALTSLEQLIAFGDGAVTMEVAERMLGAVDSTDLADIVRTIGARDAAACFRWVAEYVETGADMAQFVANLAEHMRNMYVMAVAGPEVVLDVSETTRCELIQELPLFGVDRLARLLGVLGDVAGELKTSTNPRLTFEIALTRMVRPDADVTLEALAERVETLERQLAGASVVAAAPVVPAG
;
A
#
# COMPACT_ATOMS: atom_id res chain seq x y z
N LYS A 1 -14.03 -43.31 5.48
CA LYS A 1 -13.38 -44.62 5.34
C LYS A 1 -12.16 -44.60 4.44
N THR A 2 -12.24 -44.06 3.22
CA THR A 2 -11.13 -44.08 2.24
C THR A 2 -9.87 -43.31 2.69
N LEU A 3 -10.02 -42.30 3.57
CA LEU A 3 -8.91 -41.53 4.16
C LEU A 3 -8.27 -42.25 5.37
N GLU A 4 -9.00 -43.18 5.97
CA GLU A 4 -8.52 -43.97 7.10
C GLU A 4 -7.75 -45.22 6.64
N GLU A 5 -8.21 -45.83 5.55
CA GLU A 5 -7.60 -47.02 4.92
C GLU A 5 -7.47 -46.75 3.42
N PRO A 6 -6.50 -45.92 2.99
CA PRO A 6 -6.30 -45.67 1.57
C PRO A 6 -5.74 -46.87 0.87
N PRO A 7 -6.19 -47.16 -0.37
CA PRO A 7 -5.55 -48.19 -1.20
C PRO A 7 -4.06 -47.88 -1.36
N SER A 8 -3.22 -48.89 -1.44
CA SER A 8 -1.75 -48.78 -1.46
C SER A 8 -1.19 -47.92 -2.62
N HIS A 9 -1.99 -47.64 -3.63
CA HIS A 9 -1.63 -46.87 -4.83
C HIS A 9 -2.23 -45.42 -4.79
N VAL A 10 -2.92 -45.04 -3.70
CA VAL A 10 -3.59 -43.72 -3.59
C VAL A 10 -2.87 -42.86 -2.60
N VAL A 11 -2.57 -41.63 -3.03
CA VAL A 11 -2.02 -40.59 -2.18
C VAL A 11 -3.00 -39.40 -2.19
N PHE A 12 -3.34 -38.87 -1.00
CA PHE A 12 -4.18 -37.68 -0.86
C PHE A 12 -3.30 -36.50 -0.63
N ILE A 13 -3.44 -35.47 -1.47
CA ILE A 13 -2.81 -34.14 -1.31
C ILE A 13 -3.91 -33.11 -1.12
N LEU A 14 -3.94 -32.48 0.05
CA LEU A 14 -4.91 -31.46 0.41
C LEU A 14 -4.16 -30.14 0.54
N ALA A 15 -4.63 -29.10 -0.14
CA ALA A 15 -4.07 -27.77 -0.05
C ALA A 15 -5.15 -26.75 0.38
N THR A 16 -4.83 -25.92 1.35
CA THR A 16 -5.73 -24.86 1.85
C THR A 16 -4.93 -23.69 2.35
N THR A 17 -5.49 -22.50 2.22
CA THR A 17 -4.99 -21.27 2.85
C THR A 17 -5.54 -21.08 4.27
N ASP A 18 -6.54 -21.88 4.67
CA ASP A 18 -7.17 -21.81 5.97
C ASP A 18 -7.16 -23.18 6.67
N PRO A 19 -6.05 -23.53 7.31
CA PRO A 19 -5.92 -24.83 7.97
C PRO A 19 -6.90 -25.02 9.13
N GLN A 20 -7.39 -23.94 9.73
CA GLN A 20 -8.32 -24.02 10.88
C GLN A 20 -9.71 -24.53 10.48
N LYS A 21 -10.09 -24.40 9.21
CA LYS A 21 -11.37 -24.92 8.70
C LYS A 21 -11.31 -26.41 8.36
N VAL A 22 -10.11 -27.01 8.35
CA VAL A 22 -9.96 -28.44 8.07
C VAL A 22 -10.33 -29.24 9.32
N PRO A 23 -11.24 -30.24 9.24
CA PRO A 23 -11.61 -31.07 10.38
C PRO A 23 -10.42 -31.78 11.00
N GLU A 24 -10.43 -31.93 12.32
CA GLU A 24 -9.35 -32.58 13.07
C GLU A 24 -9.13 -34.05 12.67
N THR A 25 -10.19 -34.69 12.21
CA THR A 25 -10.13 -36.05 11.65
C THR A 25 -9.23 -36.18 10.43
N ILE A 26 -9.05 -35.12 9.68
CA ILE A 26 -8.10 -35.03 8.55
C ILE A 26 -6.71 -34.65 9.04
N HIS A 27 -6.62 -33.66 9.94
CA HIS A 27 -5.34 -33.25 10.52
C HIS A 27 -4.58 -34.41 11.16
N SER A 28 -5.28 -35.27 11.88
CA SER A 28 -4.67 -36.41 12.59
C SER A 28 -4.15 -37.52 11.66
N ARG A 29 -4.51 -37.50 10.36
CA ARG A 29 -4.18 -38.52 9.37
C ARG A 29 -3.29 -38.06 8.24
N CYS A 30 -2.96 -36.76 8.21
CA CYS A 30 -2.14 -36.14 7.18
C CYS A 30 -0.87 -35.55 7.78
N GLN A 31 0.22 -35.63 7.03
CA GLN A 31 1.41 -34.85 7.35
C GLN A 31 1.19 -33.42 6.88
N ARG A 32 1.41 -32.44 7.78
CA ARG A 32 1.24 -31.02 7.49
C ARG A 32 2.57 -30.43 7.04
N PHE A 33 2.48 -29.62 5.96
CA PHE A 33 3.57 -28.79 5.43
C PHE A 33 3.09 -27.36 5.35
N ASP A 34 3.75 -26.46 6.06
CA ASP A 34 3.44 -25.03 6.03
C ASP A 34 4.32 -24.32 5.00
N PHE A 35 3.71 -23.82 3.93
CA PHE A 35 4.37 -23.01 2.91
C PHE A 35 4.24 -21.54 3.26
N ARG A 36 5.38 -20.85 3.32
CA ARG A 36 5.44 -19.41 3.59
C ARG A 36 5.48 -18.62 2.29
N ARG A 37 5.17 -17.33 2.37
CA ARG A 37 5.40 -16.40 1.26
C ARG A 37 6.89 -16.38 0.92
N ILE A 38 7.20 -16.26 -0.36
CA ILE A 38 8.58 -16.14 -0.86
C ILE A 38 9.01 -14.69 -0.64
N SER A 39 10.23 -14.47 -0.16
CA SER A 39 10.78 -13.12 -0.01
C SER A 39 11.00 -12.45 -1.37
N THR A 40 10.91 -11.13 -1.41
CA THR A 40 11.14 -10.32 -2.62
C THR A 40 12.50 -10.63 -3.24
N GLU A 41 13.56 -10.68 -2.44
CA GLU A 41 14.92 -11.02 -2.89
C GLU A 41 15.02 -12.40 -3.55
N ALA A 42 14.43 -13.42 -2.92
CA ALA A 42 14.43 -14.78 -3.48
C ALA A 42 13.62 -14.84 -4.78
N MET A 43 12.55 -14.06 -4.88
CA MET A 43 11.71 -13.97 -6.06
C MET A 43 12.44 -13.28 -7.21
N VAL A 44 13.06 -12.12 -6.97
CA VAL A 44 13.89 -11.38 -7.95
C VAL A 44 15.02 -12.26 -8.47
N SER A 45 15.74 -12.94 -7.57
CA SER A 45 16.80 -13.86 -7.96
C SER A 45 16.28 -14.98 -8.88
N ARG A 46 15.11 -15.54 -8.59
CA ARG A 46 14.50 -16.57 -9.42
C ARG A 46 14.05 -16.06 -10.78
N LEU A 47 13.40 -14.89 -10.82
CA LEU A 47 12.97 -14.26 -12.07
C LEU A 47 14.17 -13.93 -12.96
N GLY A 48 15.24 -13.36 -12.42
CA GLY A 48 16.49 -13.08 -13.14
C GLY A 48 17.15 -14.33 -13.72
N ALA A 49 17.15 -15.42 -12.94
CA ALA A 49 17.66 -16.71 -13.44
C ALA A 49 16.83 -17.25 -14.63
N ILE A 50 15.51 -17.04 -14.61
CA ILE A 50 14.62 -17.44 -15.72
C ILE A 50 14.89 -16.56 -16.94
N CYS A 51 14.94 -15.23 -16.80
CA CYS A 51 15.24 -14.33 -17.91
C CYS A 51 16.58 -14.68 -18.57
N THR A 52 17.59 -14.97 -17.75
CA THR A 52 18.91 -15.39 -18.26
C THR A 52 18.84 -16.71 -19.02
N ALA A 53 18.07 -17.70 -18.53
CA ALA A 53 17.92 -19.00 -19.17
C ALA A 53 17.15 -18.91 -20.51
N GLU A 54 16.17 -17.99 -20.59
CA GLU A 54 15.35 -17.75 -21.79
C GLU A 54 15.98 -16.71 -22.74
N ASN A 55 17.17 -16.17 -22.43
CA ASN A 55 17.85 -15.11 -23.17
C ASN A 55 17.01 -13.84 -23.32
N VAL A 56 16.27 -13.46 -22.27
CA VAL A 56 15.48 -12.23 -22.19
C VAL A 56 16.31 -11.15 -21.51
N GLU A 57 16.40 -9.99 -22.13
CA GLU A 57 17.01 -8.80 -21.52
C GLU A 57 16.09 -8.26 -20.43
N PHE A 58 16.64 -7.84 -19.29
CA PHE A 58 15.83 -7.34 -18.17
C PHE A 58 16.56 -6.27 -17.37
N GLU A 59 15.78 -5.37 -16.80
CA GLU A 59 16.21 -4.41 -15.77
C GLU A 59 15.89 -4.96 -14.39
N GLY A 60 16.83 -4.84 -13.43
CA GLY A 60 16.65 -5.36 -12.07
C GLY A 60 15.43 -4.75 -11.37
N GLU A 61 15.23 -3.45 -11.56
CA GLU A 61 14.10 -2.68 -10.99
C GLU A 61 12.75 -3.20 -11.49
N ALA A 62 12.65 -3.62 -12.75
CA ALA A 62 11.43 -4.23 -13.29
C ALA A 62 11.11 -5.58 -12.60
N LEU A 63 12.14 -6.39 -12.33
CA LEU A 63 11.95 -7.65 -11.60
C LEU A 63 11.57 -7.42 -10.14
N GLU A 64 12.10 -6.37 -9.49
CA GLU A 64 11.71 -5.97 -8.14
C GLU A 64 10.23 -5.55 -8.11
N LEU A 65 9.76 -4.78 -9.09
CA LEU A 65 8.36 -4.39 -9.22
C LEU A 65 7.45 -5.61 -9.38
N ILE A 66 7.82 -6.59 -10.23
CA ILE A 66 7.09 -7.85 -10.38
C ILE A 66 7.03 -8.59 -9.03
N ALA A 67 8.16 -8.74 -8.35
CA ALA A 67 8.26 -9.48 -7.10
C ALA A 67 7.42 -8.84 -5.99
N HIS A 68 7.45 -7.52 -5.89
CA HIS A 68 6.63 -6.75 -4.93
C HIS A 68 5.13 -6.96 -5.20
N ARG A 69 4.70 -6.84 -6.47
CA ARG A 69 3.29 -7.03 -6.87
C ARG A 69 2.79 -8.45 -6.70
N ALA A 70 3.66 -9.44 -6.75
CA ALA A 70 3.30 -10.84 -6.59
C ALA A 70 3.03 -11.25 -5.14
N GLU A 71 3.31 -10.38 -4.15
CA GLU A 71 3.04 -10.58 -2.71
C GLU A 71 3.49 -11.95 -2.18
N GLY A 72 4.64 -12.42 -2.63
CA GLY A 72 5.20 -13.71 -2.22
C GLY A 72 4.65 -14.92 -2.99
N GLY A 73 3.83 -14.70 -4.02
CA GLY A 73 3.26 -15.75 -4.88
C GLY A 73 4.04 -15.95 -6.18
N MET A 74 4.90 -16.99 -6.28
CA MET A 74 5.71 -17.25 -7.47
C MET A 74 4.88 -17.40 -8.76
N ARG A 75 3.69 -17.98 -8.69
CA ARG A 75 2.83 -18.13 -9.87
C ARG A 75 2.43 -16.76 -10.42
N ASN A 76 2.04 -15.83 -9.56
CA ASN A 76 1.66 -14.47 -9.96
C ASN A 76 2.86 -13.75 -10.58
N ALA A 77 4.03 -13.86 -9.95
CA ALA A 77 5.27 -13.27 -10.47
C ALA A 77 5.62 -13.80 -11.87
N LEU A 78 5.50 -15.11 -12.08
CA LEU A 78 5.78 -15.72 -13.40
C LEU A 78 4.76 -15.30 -14.45
N THR A 79 3.48 -15.24 -14.10
CA THR A 79 2.44 -14.75 -15.02
C THR A 79 2.70 -13.31 -15.44
N SER A 80 3.06 -12.43 -14.49
CA SER A 80 3.44 -11.05 -14.79
C SER A 80 4.69 -10.97 -15.66
N LEU A 81 5.71 -11.78 -15.38
CA LEU A 81 6.92 -11.84 -16.18
C LEU A 81 6.62 -12.26 -17.63
N GLU A 82 5.83 -13.31 -17.85
CA GLU A 82 5.41 -13.76 -19.19
C GLU A 82 4.67 -12.67 -19.96
N GLN A 83 3.79 -11.95 -19.28
CA GLN A 83 3.08 -10.82 -19.88
C GLN A 83 4.04 -9.72 -20.30
N LEU A 84 4.98 -9.33 -19.44
CA LEU A 84 5.96 -8.28 -19.74
C LEU A 84 6.88 -8.67 -20.90
N ILE A 85 7.34 -9.91 -20.98
CA ILE A 85 8.14 -10.41 -22.11
C ILE A 85 7.34 -10.32 -23.41
N ALA A 86 6.06 -10.69 -23.38
CA ALA A 86 5.20 -10.65 -24.57
C ALA A 86 4.91 -9.23 -25.06
N PHE A 87 4.79 -8.25 -24.14
CA PHE A 87 4.51 -6.85 -24.50
C PHE A 87 5.75 -6.01 -24.75
N GLY A 88 6.91 -6.40 -24.21
CA GLY A 88 8.17 -5.70 -24.31
C GLY A 88 9.05 -6.15 -25.47
N ASP A 89 8.48 -6.83 -26.49
CA ASP A 89 9.23 -7.34 -27.64
C ASP A 89 10.45 -8.20 -27.24
N GLY A 90 10.31 -8.95 -26.13
CA GLY A 90 11.37 -9.83 -25.61
C GLY A 90 12.30 -9.19 -24.58
N ALA A 91 12.02 -7.98 -24.13
CA ALA A 91 12.75 -7.31 -23.05
C ALA A 91 11.82 -6.93 -21.89
N VAL A 92 12.31 -7.03 -20.66
CA VAL A 92 11.59 -6.65 -19.43
C VAL A 92 12.20 -5.35 -18.91
N THR A 93 11.67 -4.22 -19.36
CA THR A 93 12.12 -2.89 -18.94
C THR A 93 11.19 -2.32 -17.88
N MET A 94 11.67 -1.37 -17.09
CA MET A 94 10.87 -0.68 -16.08
C MET A 94 9.68 0.04 -16.71
N GLU A 95 9.86 0.69 -17.86
CA GLU A 95 8.81 1.37 -18.60
C GLU A 95 7.65 0.43 -18.97
N VAL A 96 7.96 -0.79 -19.46
CA VAL A 96 6.95 -1.79 -19.80
C VAL A 96 6.29 -2.34 -18.53
N ALA A 97 7.07 -2.54 -17.47
CA ALA A 97 6.56 -3.04 -16.19
C ALA A 97 5.59 -2.05 -15.54
N GLU A 98 5.92 -0.76 -15.50
CA GLU A 98 5.04 0.30 -15.00
C GLU A 98 3.74 0.39 -15.79
N ARG A 99 3.83 0.39 -17.11
CA ARG A 99 2.65 0.49 -17.98
C ARG A 99 1.70 -0.70 -17.84
N MET A 100 2.24 -1.90 -17.66
CA MET A 100 1.44 -3.12 -17.66
C MET A 100 0.97 -3.59 -16.30
N LEU A 101 1.81 -3.46 -15.29
CA LEU A 101 1.45 -3.89 -13.95
C LEU A 101 0.63 -2.82 -13.22
N GLY A 102 0.36 -1.70 -13.91
CA GLY A 102 -0.38 -0.59 -13.31
C GLY A 102 0.34 -0.14 -12.03
N ALA A 103 1.65 0.05 -12.13
CA ALA A 103 2.30 0.84 -11.12
C ALA A 103 1.53 2.15 -11.10
N VAL A 104 0.82 2.42 -10.01
CA VAL A 104 0.41 3.79 -9.71
C VAL A 104 1.69 4.57 -9.86
N ASP A 105 1.73 5.48 -10.82
CA ASP A 105 2.90 6.29 -11.04
C ASP A 105 3.31 6.81 -9.67
N SER A 106 4.56 6.59 -9.25
CA SER A 106 5.03 7.06 -7.94
C SER A 106 4.75 8.56 -7.81
N THR A 107 4.75 9.27 -8.95
CA THR A 107 4.35 10.66 -9.08
C THR A 107 2.88 10.89 -8.68
N ASP A 108 1.96 10.06 -9.18
CA ASP A 108 0.53 10.16 -8.84
C ASP A 108 0.28 9.94 -7.34
N LEU A 109 0.98 8.97 -6.76
CA LEU A 109 0.88 8.68 -5.33
C LEU A 109 1.45 9.83 -4.49
N ALA A 110 2.62 10.34 -4.84
CA ALA A 110 3.24 11.47 -4.15
C ALA A 110 2.39 12.74 -4.26
N ASP A 111 1.78 13.00 -5.41
CA ASP A 111 0.95 14.17 -5.65
C ASP A 111 -0.32 14.16 -4.79
N ILE A 112 -1.03 13.05 -4.75
CA ILE A 112 -2.23 12.96 -3.90
C ILE A 112 -1.87 12.99 -2.40
N VAL A 113 -0.75 12.37 -1.99
CA VAL A 113 -0.28 12.40 -0.60
C VAL A 113 0.01 13.85 -0.17
N ARG A 114 0.74 14.61 -0.99
CA ARG A 114 1.00 16.03 -0.72
C ARG A 114 -0.30 16.86 -0.65
N THR A 115 -1.23 16.58 -1.56
CA THR A 115 -2.52 17.28 -1.62
C THR A 115 -3.37 16.98 -0.38
N ILE A 116 -3.42 15.73 0.07
CA ILE A 116 -4.04 15.33 1.34
C ILE A 116 -3.32 16.00 2.51
N GLY A 117 -1.97 16.01 2.48
CA GLY A 117 -1.13 16.67 3.48
C GLY A 117 -1.47 18.16 3.63
N ALA A 118 -1.60 18.86 2.52
CA ALA A 118 -1.97 20.27 2.45
C ALA A 118 -3.45 20.55 2.79
N ARG A 119 -4.29 19.52 2.92
CA ARG A 119 -5.75 19.65 3.15
C ARG A 119 -6.47 20.42 2.04
N ASP A 120 -5.96 20.37 0.80
CA ASP A 120 -6.59 21.02 -0.34
C ASP A 120 -7.65 20.09 -0.99
N ALA A 121 -8.90 20.23 -0.54
CA ALA A 121 -10.01 19.46 -1.07
C ALA A 121 -10.22 19.68 -2.59
N ALA A 122 -10.03 20.91 -3.08
CA ALA A 122 -10.25 21.22 -4.49
C ALA A 122 -9.19 20.56 -5.38
N ALA A 123 -7.93 20.53 -4.93
CA ALA A 123 -6.87 19.81 -5.62
C ALA A 123 -7.09 18.30 -5.59
N CYS A 124 -7.54 17.73 -4.46
CA CYS A 124 -7.90 16.31 -4.37
C CYS A 124 -8.96 15.89 -5.40
N PHE A 125 -10.05 16.68 -5.54
CA PHE A 125 -11.09 16.37 -6.51
C PHE A 125 -10.63 16.50 -7.97
N ARG A 126 -9.77 17.48 -8.28
CA ARG A 126 -9.17 17.60 -9.62
C ARG A 126 -8.31 16.38 -9.93
N TRP A 127 -7.44 16.01 -9.00
CA TRP A 127 -6.60 14.84 -9.15
C TRP A 127 -7.43 13.56 -9.42
N VAL A 128 -8.52 13.33 -8.67
CA VAL A 128 -9.40 12.17 -8.91
C VAL A 128 -10.02 12.21 -10.32
N ALA A 129 -10.45 13.39 -10.76
CA ALA A 129 -11.04 13.53 -12.10
C ALA A 129 -10.02 13.15 -13.19
N GLU A 130 -8.78 13.61 -13.09
CA GLU A 130 -7.68 13.30 -14.01
C GLU A 130 -7.30 11.81 -13.94
N TYR A 131 -7.18 11.26 -12.72
CA TYR A 131 -6.83 9.85 -12.52
C TYR A 131 -7.87 8.88 -13.12
N VAL A 132 -9.15 9.17 -12.96
CA VAL A 132 -10.23 8.34 -13.54
C VAL A 132 -10.19 8.33 -15.07
N GLU A 133 -9.79 9.43 -15.71
CA GLU A 133 -9.66 9.50 -17.18
C GLU A 133 -8.54 8.59 -17.73
N THR A 134 -7.56 8.23 -16.90
CA THR A 134 -6.51 7.27 -17.30
C THR A 134 -7.03 5.83 -17.41
N GLY A 135 -8.21 5.54 -16.85
CA GLY A 135 -8.77 4.18 -16.80
C GLY A 135 -8.11 3.26 -15.78
N ALA A 136 -7.29 3.80 -14.89
CA ALA A 136 -6.59 3.02 -13.88
C ALA A 136 -7.54 2.47 -12.79
N ASP A 137 -7.15 1.37 -12.16
CA ASP A 137 -7.94 0.71 -11.11
C ASP A 137 -7.90 1.49 -9.79
N MET A 138 -9.03 2.09 -9.43
CA MET A 138 -9.19 2.85 -8.19
C MET A 138 -9.03 1.98 -6.94
N ALA A 139 -9.42 0.70 -6.97
CA ALA A 139 -9.27 -0.17 -5.81
C ALA A 139 -7.80 -0.51 -5.56
N GLN A 140 -7.04 -0.74 -6.63
CA GLN A 140 -5.60 -0.94 -6.54
C GLN A 140 -4.89 0.34 -6.08
N PHE A 141 -5.31 1.51 -6.58
CA PHE A 141 -4.77 2.79 -6.13
C PHE A 141 -4.96 3.00 -4.63
N VAL A 142 -6.16 2.78 -4.11
CA VAL A 142 -6.45 2.90 -2.67
C VAL A 142 -5.63 1.92 -1.84
N ALA A 143 -5.41 0.71 -2.32
CA ALA A 143 -4.54 -0.26 -1.65
C ALA A 143 -3.09 0.25 -1.55
N ASN A 144 -2.55 0.80 -2.64
CA ASN A 144 -1.19 1.37 -2.66
C ASN A 144 -1.09 2.62 -1.76
N LEU A 145 -2.10 3.48 -1.77
CA LEU A 145 -2.16 4.65 -0.88
C LEU A 145 -2.21 4.23 0.60
N ALA A 146 -2.97 3.19 0.92
CA ALA A 146 -3.03 2.66 2.28
C ALA A 146 -1.69 2.08 2.73
N GLU A 147 -0.98 1.37 1.85
CA GLU A 147 0.35 0.85 2.14
C GLU A 147 1.37 1.98 2.35
N HIS A 148 1.36 3.01 1.50
CA HIS A 148 2.21 4.17 1.63
C HIS A 148 1.98 4.91 2.97
N MET A 149 0.72 5.20 3.30
CA MET A 149 0.36 5.83 4.59
C MET A 149 0.72 4.94 5.80
N ARG A 150 0.60 3.61 5.68
CA ARG A 150 1.04 2.68 6.72
C ARG A 150 2.55 2.76 6.93
N ASN A 151 3.33 2.81 5.86
CA ASN A 151 4.79 2.93 5.96
C ASN A 151 5.19 4.25 6.61
N MET A 152 4.53 5.36 6.26
CA MET A 152 4.68 6.65 6.96
C MET A 152 4.34 6.54 8.44
N TYR A 153 3.23 5.89 8.79
CA TYR A 153 2.82 5.70 10.19
C TYR A 153 3.84 4.90 10.98
N VAL A 154 4.35 3.79 10.42
CA VAL A 154 5.39 2.97 11.05
C VAL A 154 6.66 3.79 11.28
N MET A 155 7.10 4.58 10.30
CA MET A 155 8.25 5.48 10.45
C MET A 155 8.01 6.58 11.50
N ALA A 156 6.79 7.13 11.55
CA ALA A 156 6.44 8.16 12.55
C ALA A 156 6.49 7.63 14.00
N VAL A 157 6.09 6.37 14.20
CA VAL A 157 6.04 5.73 15.54
C VAL A 157 7.37 5.10 15.93
N ALA A 158 8.02 4.38 15.02
CA ALA A 158 9.21 3.59 15.31
C ALA A 158 10.53 4.30 14.96
N GLY A 159 10.44 5.45 14.30
CA GLY A 159 11.60 6.22 13.83
C GLY A 159 11.99 5.90 12.38
N PRO A 160 12.74 6.82 11.71
CA PRO A 160 13.07 6.72 10.29
C PRO A 160 14.01 5.56 9.93
N GLU A 161 14.70 4.99 10.93
CA GLU A 161 15.61 3.86 10.73
C GLU A 161 14.92 2.48 10.77
N VAL A 162 13.60 2.47 10.92
CA VAL A 162 12.83 1.21 10.93
C VAL A 162 13.00 0.45 9.61
N VAL A 163 13.12 -0.87 9.70
CA VAL A 163 13.22 -1.73 8.51
C VAL A 163 11.84 -1.82 7.85
N LEU A 164 11.77 -1.30 6.63
CA LEU A 164 10.60 -1.38 5.75
C LEU A 164 11.03 -2.11 4.48
N ASP A 165 10.12 -2.89 3.92
CA ASP A 165 10.30 -3.56 2.62
C ASP A 165 9.93 -2.60 1.47
N VAL A 166 10.75 -1.55 1.32
CA VAL A 166 10.58 -0.50 0.31
C VAL A 166 11.93 -0.15 -0.32
N SER A 167 11.91 0.38 -1.54
CA SER A 167 13.12 0.88 -2.20
C SER A 167 13.71 2.09 -1.46
N GLU A 168 14.98 2.37 -1.68
CA GLU A 168 15.62 3.56 -1.10
C GLU A 168 14.98 4.86 -1.61
N THR A 169 14.56 4.89 -2.87
CA THR A 169 13.83 6.01 -3.46
C THR A 169 12.52 6.27 -2.70
N THR A 170 11.70 5.23 -2.53
CA THR A 170 10.45 5.32 -1.77
C THR A 170 10.69 5.74 -0.31
N ARG A 171 11.76 5.23 0.31
CA ARG A 171 12.15 5.65 1.67
C ARG A 171 12.42 7.15 1.75
N CYS A 172 13.14 7.71 0.78
CA CYS A 172 13.41 9.14 0.72
C CYS A 172 12.12 9.97 0.55
N GLU A 173 11.19 9.51 -0.26
CA GLU A 173 9.87 10.13 -0.45
C GLU A 173 9.08 10.15 0.86
N LEU A 174 8.97 8.99 1.54
CA LEU A 174 8.30 8.88 2.84
C LEU A 174 8.87 9.87 3.88
N ILE A 175 10.20 10.00 3.95
CA ILE A 175 10.87 10.94 4.86
C ILE A 175 10.50 12.40 4.54
N GLN A 176 10.40 12.75 3.25
CA GLN A 176 10.05 14.11 2.83
C GLN A 176 8.58 14.44 3.12
N GLU A 177 7.70 13.47 3.05
CA GLU A 177 6.26 13.64 3.23
C GLU A 177 5.84 13.58 4.71
N LEU A 178 6.60 12.86 5.55
CA LEU A 178 6.30 12.66 6.97
C LEU A 178 5.99 13.97 7.74
N PRO A 179 6.69 15.10 7.53
CA PRO A 179 6.39 16.36 8.21
C PRO A 179 4.99 16.95 7.93
N LEU A 180 4.33 16.51 6.85
CA LEU A 180 2.98 16.97 6.49
C LEU A 180 1.90 16.35 7.38
N PHE A 181 2.26 15.30 8.13
CA PHE A 181 1.32 14.50 8.90
C PHE A 181 1.81 14.31 10.34
N GLY A 182 0.89 14.38 11.29
CA GLY A 182 1.13 13.90 12.67
C GLY A 182 0.75 12.42 12.81
N VAL A 183 1.23 11.76 13.87
CA VAL A 183 0.97 10.34 14.14
C VAL A 183 -0.53 10.05 14.22
N ASP A 184 -1.28 10.86 14.98
CA ASP A 184 -2.72 10.68 15.16
C ASP A 184 -3.49 10.87 13.85
N ARG A 185 -3.04 11.83 13.03
CA ARG A 185 -3.60 12.05 11.70
C ARG A 185 -3.36 10.83 10.78
N LEU A 186 -2.17 10.27 10.76
CA LEU A 186 -1.86 9.06 9.99
C LEU A 186 -2.71 7.88 10.43
N ALA A 187 -2.87 7.68 11.74
CA ALA A 187 -3.73 6.63 12.28
C ALA A 187 -5.18 6.77 11.81
N ARG A 188 -5.73 8.00 11.86
CA ARG A 188 -7.09 8.29 11.35
C ARG A 188 -7.21 8.05 9.85
N LEU A 189 -6.24 8.51 9.05
CA LEU A 189 -6.23 8.31 7.60
C LEU A 189 -6.21 6.82 7.24
N LEU A 190 -5.44 6.02 7.97
CA LEU A 190 -5.42 4.56 7.80
C LEU A 190 -6.77 3.93 8.10
N GLY A 191 -7.48 4.39 9.14
CA GLY A 191 -8.86 3.96 9.42
C GLY A 191 -9.79 4.22 8.24
N VAL A 192 -9.79 5.46 7.71
CA VAL A 192 -10.61 5.84 6.54
C VAL A 192 -10.26 5.00 5.31
N LEU A 193 -8.96 4.77 5.05
CA LEU A 193 -8.51 3.97 3.91
C LEU A 193 -8.90 2.48 4.06
N GLY A 194 -8.88 1.96 5.29
CA GLY A 194 -9.34 0.60 5.58
C GLY A 194 -10.83 0.40 5.27
N ASP A 195 -11.67 1.36 5.69
CA ASP A 195 -13.12 1.37 5.39
C ASP A 195 -13.35 1.37 3.88
N VAL A 196 -12.69 2.30 3.18
CA VAL A 196 -12.83 2.48 1.72
C VAL A 196 -12.35 1.27 0.93
N ALA A 197 -11.23 0.66 1.32
CA ALA A 197 -10.74 -0.56 0.67
C ALA A 197 -11.75 -1.73 0.80
N GLY A 198 -12.50 -1.77 1.89
CA GLY A 198 -13.63 -2.69 2.07
C GLY A 198 -14.82 -2.37 1.16
N GLU A 199 -15.23 -1.08 1.11
CA GLU A 199 -16.36 -0.60 0.33
C GLU A 199 -16.13 -0.73 -1.18
N LEU A 200 -14.92 -0.45 -1.68
CA LEU A 200 -14.59 -0.52 -3.11
C LEU A 200 -14.79 -1.91 -3.70
N LYS A 201 -14.65 -2.98 -2.93
CA LYS A 201 -14.85 -4.37 -3.40
C LYS A 201 -16.30 -4.64 -3.85
N THR A 202 -17.25 -3.88 -3.33
CA THR A 202 -18.68 -4.06 -3.61
C THR A 202 -19.32 -2.83 -4.24
N SER A 203 -18.59 -1.74 -4.38
CA SER A 203 -19.09 -0.47 -4.89
C SER A 203 -19.38 -0.54 -6.39
N THR A 204 -20.54 -0.04 -6.77
CA THR A 204 -20.92 0.17 -8.19
C THR A 204 -20.36 1.48 -8.76
N ASN A 205 -19.87 2.37 -7.89
CA ASN A 205 -19.24 3.63 -8.29
C ASN A 205 -17.97 3.89 -7.46
N PRO A 206 -16.83 3.28 -7.84
CA PRO A 206 -15.56 3.42 -7.13
C PRO A 206 -15.09 4.87 -6.96
N ARG A 207 -15.32 5.69 -8.01
CA ARG A 207 -14.99 7.12 -7.99
C ARG A 207 -15.67 7.85 -6.84
N LEU A 208 -17.00 7.74 -6.74
CA LEU A 208 -17.78 8.42 -5.69
C LEU A 208 -17.37 7.94 -4.30
N THR A 209 -17.15 6.63 -4.12
CA THR A 209 -16.70 6.05 -2.87
C THR A 209 -15.39 6.67 -2.43
N PHE A 210 -14.42 6.82 -3.34
CA PHE A 210 -13.13 7.43 -3.03
C PHE A 210 -13.23 8.95 -2.79
N GLU A 211 -14.04 9.69 -3.55
CA GLU A 211 -14.28 11.13 -3.35
C GLU A 211 -14.86 11.44 -1.96
N ILE A 212 -15.79 10.60 -1.47
CA ILE A 212 -16.33 10.71 -0.11
C ILE A 212 -15.23 10.49 0.93
N ALA A 213 -14.40 9.47 0.74
CA ALA A 213 -13.29 9.20 1.63
C ALA A 213 -12.26 10.34 1.65
N LEU A 214 -11.89 10.88 0.50
CA LEU A 214 -11.02 12.04 0.41
C LEU A 214 -11.57 13.24 1.18
N THR A 215 -12.88 13.46 1.12
CA THR A 215 -13.53 14.52 1.90
C THR A 215 -13.32 14.31 3.40
N ARG A 216 -13.50 13.08 3.90
CA ARG A 216 -13.22 12.72 5.30
C ARG A 216 -11.73 12.89 5.66
N MET A 217 -10.83 12.52 4.76
CA MET A 217 -9.38 12.63 4.98
C MET A 217 -8.89 14.09 5.06
N VAL A 218 -9.43 14.96 4.22
CA VAL A 218 -8.98 16.37 4.10
C VAL A 218 -9.72 17.31 5.05
N ARG A 219 -10.99 17.00 5.38
CA ARG A 219 -11.86 17.84 6.22
C ARG A 219 -12.24 17.13 7.52
N PRO A 220 -11.38 17.08 8.53
CA PRO A 220 -11.70 16.43 9.81
C PRO A 220 -12.87 17.09 10.54
N ASP A 221 -13.19 18.37 10.21
CA ASP A 221 -14.34 19.08 10.79
C ASP A 221 -15.69 18.47 10.40
N ALA A 222 -15.74 17.75 9.29
CA ALA A 222 -16.94 17.04 8.84
C ALA A 222 -17.04 15.61 9.41
N ASP A 223 -15.99 15.13 10.08
CA ASP A 223 -15.91 13.81 10.69
C ASP A 223 -16.16 13.91 12.20
N VAL A 224 -17.09 13.14 12.71
CA VAL A 224 -17.47 13.12 14.14
C VAL A 224 -16.85 11.95 14.92
N THR A 225 -15.85 11.31 14.34
CA THR A 225 -15.11 10.24 15.02
C THR A 225 -14.24 10.78 16.14
N LEU A 226 -13.92 9.95 17.15
CA LEU A 226 -13.04 10.33 18.26
C LEU A 226 -11.65 10.72 17.78
N GLU A 227 -11.16 10.04 16.77
CA GLU A 227 -9.86 10.29 16.13
C GLU A 227 -9.82 11.67 15.45
N ALA A 228 -10.90 12.07 14.76
CA ALA A 228 -11.02 13.40 14.18
C ALA A 228 -11.09 14.49 15.25
N LEU A 229 -11.74 14.23 16.37
CA LEU A 229 -11.79 15.15 17.50
C LEU A 229 -10.39 15.31 18.15
N ALA A 230 -9.65 14.20 18.32
CA ALA A 230 -8.29 14.23 18.85
C ALA A 230 -7.36 15.04 17.95
N GLU A 231 -7.41 14.88 16.63
CA GLU A 231 -6.64 15.66 15.66
C GLU A 231 -6.97 17.15 15.73
N ARG A 232 -8.25 17.49 15.94
CA ARG A 232 -8.68 18.89 16.11
C ARG A 232 -8.12 19.50 17.39
N VAL A 233 -8.15 18.77 18.50
CA VAL A 233 -7.59 19.23 19.79
C VAL A 233 -6.09 19.48 19.63
N GLU A 234 -5.33 18.54 19.06
CA GLU A 234 -3.90 18.69 18.83
C GLU A 234 -3.58 19.91 17.92
N THR A 235 -4.41 20.15 16.90
CA THR A 235 -4.26 21.30 16.01
C THR A 235 -4.49 22.62 16.77
N LEU A 236 -5.53 22.68 17.62
CA LEU A 236 -5.82 23.86 18.45
C LEU A 236 -4.73 24.11 19.49
N GLU A 237 -4.20 23.08 20.13
CA GLU A 237 -3.09 23.18 21.08
C GLU A 237 -1.82 23.72 20.42
N ARG A 238 -1.48 23.26 19.22
CA ARG A 238 -0.36 23.79 18.44
C ARG A 238 -0.54 25.27 18.07
N GLN A 239 -1.75 25.67 17.67
CA GLN A 239 -2.08 27.04 17.37
C GLN A 239 -1.97 27.96 18.61
N LEU A 240 -2.44 27.50 19.76
CA LEU A 240 -2.35 28.23 21.04
C LEU A 240 -0.89 28.36 21.52
N ALA A 241 -0.10 27.30 21.39
CA ALA A 241 1.33 27.34 21.70
C ALA A 241 2.09 28.35 20.83
N GLY A 242 1.78 28.39 19.52
CA GLY A 242 2.34 29.38 18.59
C GLY A 242 1.90 30.82 18.88
N ALA A 243 0.65 31.03 19.29
CA ALA A 243 0.12 32.33 19.65
C ALA A 243 0.73 32.90 20.95
N SER A 244 1.04 32.02 21.90
CA SER A 244 1.66 32.43 23.18
C SER A 244 3.08 32.98 23.01
N VAL A 245 3.80 32.57 21.98
CA VAL A 245 5.16 33.08 21.68
C VAL A 245 5.13 34.51 21.10
N VAL A 246 4.05 34.89 20.41
CA VAL A 246 3.91 36.24 19.82
C VAL A 246 3.45 37.29 20.85
N ALA A 247 2.78 36.88 21.93
CA ALA A 247 2.24 37.78 22.95
C ALA A 247 3.26 38.27 24.01
N ALA A 248 4.51 37.81 23.98
CA ALA A 248 5.55 38.09 24.94
C ALA A 248 6.58 39.13 24.47
N ALA A 249 6.21 40.14 23.64
CA ALA A 249 7.06 41.29 23.38
C ALA A 249 6.95 42.29 24.57
N PRO A 250 8.04 42.68 25.24
CA PRO A 250 7.98 43.56 26.38
C PRO A 250 7.58 45.00 25.95
N VAL A 251 6.53 45.50 26.57
CA VAL A 251 6.18 46.92 26.51
C VAL A 251 7.28 47.69 27.27
N VAL A 252 8.12 48.43 26.54
CA VAL A 252 9.05 49.37 27.13
C VAL A 252 8.25 50.59 27.58
N PRO A 253 8.24 50.97 28.87
CA PRO A 253 7.59 52.22 29.30
C PRO A 253 8.44 53.40 28.84
N ALA A 254 7.84 54.30 28.06
CA ALA A 254 8.43 55.58 27.74
C ALA A 254 8.45 56.49 29.02
N GLY A 255 9.67 56.81 29.43
CA GLY A 255 9.92 57.85 30.44
C GLY A 255 9.89 59.23 29.84
#